data_ed7e652e3726d3a4fec85f8db1c9e37e
#
_entry.id   ed7e652e3726d3a4fec85f8db1c9e37e
#
_cell.length_a   1.000
_cell.length_b   1.000
_cell.length_c   1.000
_cell.angle_alpha   90.00
_cell.angle_beta   90.00
_cell.angle_gamma   90.00
#
_symmetry.space_group_name_H-M   'P 1'
#
loop_
_entity.id
_entity.type
_entity.pdbx_description
1 polymer ?
#
loop_
_entity_poly.entity_id
_entity_poly.type
_entity_poly.pdbx_seq_one_letter_code
_entity_poly.pdbx_strand_id
1 'polypeptide(L)'
;MKFFHRQLTLALIAVFGLIAGLRAQQAGVFDRETGEPISDVAVFTEDRSVTALTDFDGYFDLGLFPQGVRIEIRHLSYQTRILSPEGIRRMGGRILLASKPEQLQEIVISISKWEQQKRDIPQKIESISAAEIAKGNPQTSADLLQQSGKVFVQKSQYGGGSPMIRGFATNRVLLSVDGVRMNNAIFRGGNIQNIISIDPFSVKNVEVLFGPGSVIYGSDAIGGVMNFYTKTPRYARTDTLEVQGNAAYRTATASNEQTVHGDIALASQKWAMLTSLTYNSFGDLRMGLHGPDSYLRPGYVVRENGQDVYRPNEDPRTQVPTGYQQWSFMQKVGYRPNNSWSFDLGLHYSRTSDYPRYDRLIRPADNEAGLRS
;
A
#
# COMPACT_ATOMS: atom_id res chain seq x y z
N MET A 1 37.88 -55.40 -3.31
CA MET A 1 36.79 -54.55 -2.78
C MET A 1 37.27 -53.49 -1.77
N LYS A 2 38.17 -53.76 -0.84
CA LYS A 2 38.64 -52.77 0.16
C LYS A 2 39.44 -51.57 -0.44
N PHE A 3 40.12 -51.73 -1.55
CA PHE A 3 40.91 -50.65 -2.21
C PHE A 3 40.04 -49.63 -2.92
N PHE A 4 38.90 -50.05 -3.49
CA PHE A 4 37.94 -49.16 -4.18
C PHE A 4 37.16 -48.25 -3.24
N HIS A 5 36.83 -48.75 -2.03
CA HIS A 5 36.15 -47.94 -1.00
C HIS A 5 37.07 -46.84 -0.41
N ARG A 6 38.36 -47.11 -0.32
CA ARG A 6 39.35 -46.15 0.21
C ARG A 6 39.62 -45.00 -0.77
N GLN A 7 39.59 -45.27 -2.07
CA GLN A 7 39.73 -44.22 -3.07
C GLN A 7 38.47 -43.38 -3.19
N LEU A 8 37.29 -43.97 -3.05
CA LEU A 8 36.01 -43.26 -3.11
C LEU A 8 35.84 -42.35 -1.88
N THR A 9 36.26 -42.79 -0.69
CA THR A 9 36.21 -41.92 0.52
C THR A 9 37.22 -40.79 0.46
N LEU A 10 38.42 -40.98 -0.11
CA LEU A 10 39.38 -39.91 -0.31
C LEU A 10 38.92 -38.89 -1.36
N ALA A 11 38.26 -39.32 -2.44
CA ALA A 11 37.66 -38.45 -3.43
C ALA A 11 36.48 -37.64 -2.87
N LEU A 12 35.64 -38.26 -2.03
CA LEU A 12 34.53 -37.54 -1.34
C LEU A 12 35.07 -36.52 -0.33
N ILE A 13 36.13 -36.82 0.42
CA ILE A 13 36.77 -35.88 1.35
C ILE A 13 37.42 -34.71 0.57
N ALA A 14 38.06 -35.00 -0.57
CA ALA A 14 38.63 -33.95 -1.43
C ALA A 14 37.57 -33.04 -2.04
N VAL A 15 36.44 -33.60 -2.49
CA VAL A 15 35.29 -32.83 -3.02
C VAL A 15 34.65 -31.99 -1.91
N PHE A 16 34.45 -32.56 -0.70
CA PHE A 16 33.94 -31.79 0.44
C PHE A 16 34.94 -30.71 0.89
N GLY A 17 36.23 -30.96 0.84
CA GLY A 17 37.28 -29.98 1.14
C GLY A 17 37.33 -28.84 0.11
N LEU A 18 37.07 -29.08 -1.18
CA LEU A 18 36.98 -28.08 -2.22
C LEU A 18 35.73 -27.20 -2.06
N ILE A 19 34.56 -27.78 -1.70
CA ILE A 19 33.31 -27.03 -1.47
C ILE A 19 33.43 -26.15 -0.21
N ALA A 20 34.13 -26.65 0.85
CA ALA A 20 34.38 -25.85 2.04
C ALA A 20 35.36 -24.70 1.80
N GLY A 21 36.33 -24.84 0.87
CA GLY A 21 37.29 -23.82 0.50
C GLY A 21 36.63 -22.63 -0.28
N LEU A 22 35.61 -22.91 -1.06
CA LEU A 22 34.87 -21.88 -1.83
C LEU A 22 34.01 -20.97 -0.92
N ARG A 23 33.56 -21.45 0.23
CA ARG A 23 32.81 -20.62 1.19
C ARG A 23 33.70 -19.75 2.09
N ALA A 24 35.00 -20.02 2.17
CA ALA A 24 35.93 -19.29 3.04
C ALA A 24 36.24 -17.86 2.55
N GLN A 25 35.84 -17.50 1.33
CA GLN A 25 36.01 -16.16 0.75
C GLN A 25 34.72 -15.32 0.74
N GLN A 26 33.58 -15.89 1.14
CA GLN A 26 32.32 -15.15 1.20
C GLN A 26 32.11 -14.52 2.58
N ALA A 27 31.55 -13.30 2.57
CA ALA A 27 31.04 -12.63 3.77
C ALA A 27 29.56 -12.33 3.58
N GLY A 28 28.80 -12.44 4.68
CA GLY A 28 27.36 -12.23 4.68
C GLY A 28 26.96 -11.01 5.51
N VAL A 29 25.96 -10.29 5.05
CA VAL A 29 25.39 -9.13 5.73
C VAL A 29 23.98 -9.47 6.20
N PHE A 30 23.71 -9.25 7.48
CA PHE A 30 22.46 -9.64 8.12
C PHE A 30 21.92 -8.50 8.97
N ASP A 31 20.62 -8.47 9.14
CA ASP A 31 19.97 -7.58 10.09
C ASP A 31 20.36 -7.97 11.53
N ARG A 32 20.66 -6.96 12.33
CA ARG A 32 21.10 -7.15 13.72
C ARG A 32 19.99 -7.66 14.64
N GLU A 33 18.75 -7.28 14.38
CA GLU A 33 17.59 -7.57 15.23
C GLU A 33 16.89 -8.85 14.81
N THR A 34 16.66 -9.03 13.50
CA THR A 34 15.93 -10.20 12.97
C THR A 34 16.87 -11.37 12.62
N GLY A 35 18.13 -11.07 12.32
CA GLY A 35 19.10 -12.06 11.82
C GLY A 35 18.88 -12.47 10.37
N GLU A 36 17.95 -11.83 9.67
CA GLU A 36 17.65 -12.09 8.26
C GLU A 36 18.74 -11.54 7.33
N PRO A 37 18.99 -12.18 6.18
CA PRO A 37 19.96 -11.70 5.21
C PRO A 37 19.49 -10.39 4.56
N ILE A 38 20.45 -9.51 4.25
CA ILE A 38 20.18 -8.23 3.58
C ILE A 38 20.76 -8.28 2.17
N SER A 39 19.88 -8.26 1.17
CA SER A 39 20.27 -8.15 -0.24
C SER A 39 20.59 -6.71 -0.65
N ASP A 40 21.23 -6.55 -1.80
CA ASP A 40 21.53 -5.24 -2.41
C ASP A 40 22.35 -4.28 -1.53
N VAL A 41 23.11 -4.82 -0.56
CA VAL A 41 24.05 -4.02 0.22
C VAL A 41 25.27 -3.68 -0.65
N ALA A 42 25.52 -2.40 -0.84
CA ALA A 42 26.69 -1.93 -1.56
C ALA A 42 27.93 -2.03 -0.65
N VAL A 43 28.93 -2.76 -1.11
CA VAL A 43 30.23 -2.94 -0.45
C VAL A 43 31.29 -2.38 -1.36
N PHE A 44 32.05 -1.40 -0.92
CA PHE A 44 33.06 -0.76 -1.76
C PHE A 44 34.25 -0.25 -0.94
N THR A 45 35.41 -0.14 -1.60
CA THR A 45 36.59 0.48 -1.04
C THR A 45 36.43 2.00 -0.92
N GLU A 46 37.15 2.65 -0.03
CA GLU A 46 37.06 4.10 0.21
C GLU A 46 37.33 4.91 -1.08
N ASP A 47 38.20 4.44 -1.91
CA ASP A 47 38.52 5.00 -3.24
C ASP A 47 37.55 4.57 -4.36
N ARG A 48 36.60 3.68 -4.04
CA ARG A 48 35.61 3.07 -4.96
C ARG A 48 36.23 2.28 -6.12
N SER A 49 37.48 1.85 -6.02
CA SER A 49 38.12 1.04 -7.03
C SER A 49 37.56 -0.37 -7.11
N VAL A 50 37.07 -0.90 -6.00
CA VAL A 50 36.43 -2.22 -5.94
C VAL A 50 35.03 -2.06 -5.35
N THR A 51 34.05 -2.66 -6.02
CA THR A 51 32.63 -2.63 -5.61
C THR A 51 32.02 -4.02 -5.73
N ALA A 52 31.19 -4.40 -4.76
CA ALA A 52 30.37 -5.61 -4.78
C ALA A 52 28.97 -5.29 -4.25
N LEU A 53 27.99 -6.13 -4.59
CA LEU A 53 26.64 -6.12 -4.02
C LEU A 53 26.38 -7.46 -3.36
N THR A 54 25.64 -7.47 -2.26
CA THR A 54 25.17 -8.72 -1.68
C THR A 54 24.07 -9.33 -2.55
N ASP A 55 24.09 -10.66 -2.65
CA ASP A 55 23.04 -11.45 -3.29
C ASP A 55 21.75 -11.53 -2.43
N PHE A 56 20.77 -12.31 -2.87
CA PHE A 56 19.50 -12.50 -2.14
C PHE A 56 19.66 -13.16 -0.76
N ASP A 57 20.72 -13.97 -0.59
CA ASP A 57 21.07 -14.61 0.68
C ASP A 57 21.99 -13.74 1.54
N GLY A 58 22.21 -12.48 1.11
CA GLY A 58 23.01 -11.48 1.81
C GLY A 58 24.53 -11.65 1.67
N TYR A 59 25.03 -12.52 0.79
CA TYR A 59 26.46 -12.80 0.65
C TYR A 59 27.11 -12.00 -0.47
N PHE A 60 28.41 -11.71 -0.29
CA PHE A 60 29.30 -11.14 -1.29
C PHE A 60 30.69 -11.76 -1.23
N ASP A 61 31.45 -11.64 -2.31
CA ASP A 61 32.82 -12.16 -2.36
C ASP A 61 33.81 -11.18 -1.69
N LEU A 62 34.26 -11.55 -0.49
CA LEU A 62 35.28 -10.81 0.27
C LEU A 62 36.69 -10.92 -0.34
N GLY A 63 36.92 -11.90 -1.20
CA GLY A 63 38.20 -12.10 -1.90
C GLY A 63 38.52 -10.99 -2.91
N LEU A 64 37.52 -10.27 -3.39
CA LEU A 64 37.69 -9.13 -4.30
C LEU A 64 38.39 -7.94 -3.63
N PHE A 65 38.38 -7.85 -2.31
CA PHE A 65 38.89 -6.68 -1.57
C PHE A 65 40.31 -6.93 -1.07
N PRO A 66 41.27 -6.03 -1.39
CA PRO A 66 42.66 -6.13 -0.95
C PRO A 66 42.77 -6.10 0.58
N GLN A 67 43.84 -6.71 1.09
CA GLN A 67 44.15 -6.64 2.52
C GLN A 67 44.60 -5.23 2.94
N GLY A 68 44.27 -4.82 4.16
CA GLY A 68 44.66 -3.50 4.67
C GLY A 68 43.80 -2.32 4.21
N VAL A 69 42.82 -2.54 3.34
CA VAL A 69 41.92 -1.50 2.84
C VAL A 69 40.68 -1.39 3.74
N ARG A 70 40.14 -0.20 3.87
CA ARG A 70 38.83 0.02 4.50
C ARG A 70 37.74 -0.22 3.50
N ILE A 71 36.74 -0.99 3.92
CA ILE A 71 35.55 -1.30 3.12
C ILE A 71 34.36 -0.61 3.79
N GLU A 72 33.64 0.19 3.00
CA GLU A 72 32.37 0.78 3.37
C GLU A 72 31.24 -0.15 2.95
N ILE A 73 30.37 -0.48 3.91
CA ILE A 73 29.20 -1.37 3.76
C ILE A 73 27.98 -0.48 3.95
N ARG A 74 27.22 -0.27 2.89
CA ARG A 74 26.16 0.72 2.82
C ARG A 74 24.88 0.13 2.27
N HIS A 75 23.79 0.39 2.97
CA HIS A 75 22.43 0.11 2.52
C HIS A 75 21.51 1.28 2.89
N LEU A 76 20.45 1.52 2.11
CA LEU A 76 19.53 2.65 2.31
C LEU A 76 18.90 2.64 3.70
N SER A 77 18.48 1.48 4.18
CA SER A 77 17.72 1.30 5.44
C SER A 77 18.60 0.94 6.64
N TYR A 78 19.93 0.84 6.49
CA TYR A 78 20.84 0.42 7.55
C TYR A 78 21.96 1.40 7.79
N GLN A 79 22.48 1.43 9.02
CA GLN A 79 23.62 2.24 9.38
C GLN A 79 24.86 1.77 8.61
N THR A 80 25.54 2.70 7.96
CA THR A 80 26.80 2.42 7.25
C THR A 80 27.85 1.91 8.24
N ARG A 81 28.55 0.83 7.88
CA ARG A 81 29.68 0.32 8.64
C ARG A 81 30.95 0.36 7.79
N ILE A 82 32.05 0.71 8.44
CA ILE A 82 33.37 0.69 7.84
C ILE A 82 34.19 -0.40 8.56
N LEU A 83 34.64 -1.39 7.81
CA LEU A 83 35.37 -2.56 8.33
C LEU A 83 36.59 -2.84 7.43
N SER A 84 37.57 -3.57 7.94
CA SER A 84 38.63 -4.13 7.08
C SER A 84 38.32 -5.61 6.75
N PRO A 85 38.82 -6.13 5.62
CA PRO A 85 38.64 -7.55 5.26
C PRO A 85 39.10 -8.50 6.36
N GLU A 86 40.19 -8.17 7.06
CA GLU A 86 40.69 -8.93 8.19
C GLU A 86 39.74 -8.89 9.39
N GLY A 87 39.13 -7.72 9.63
CA GLY A 87 38.10 -7.56 10.66
C GLY A 87 36.88 -8.41 10.39
N ILE A 88 36.44 -8.45 9.14
CA ILE A 88 35.30 -9.29 8.71
C ILE A 88 35.62 -10.78 8.87
N ARG A 89 36.84 -11.22 8.47
CA ARG A 89 37.28 -12.62 8.66
C ARG A 89 37.33 -13.02 10.13
N ARG A 90 37.84 -12.15 11.02
CA ARG A 90 37.86 -12.39 12.47
C ARG A 90 36.46 -12.53 13.08
N MET A 91 35.47 -11.89 12.51
CA MET A 91 34.05 -12.03 12.90
C MET A 91 33.37 -13.22 12.24
N GLY A 92 34.13 -14.16 11.66
CA GLY A 92 33.57 -15.34 10.99
C GLY A 92 32.85 -15.03 9.68
N GLY A 93 33.13 -13.89 9.03
CA GLY A 93 32.51 -13.49 7.77
C GLY A 93 31.06 -12.96 7.93
N ARG A 94 30.58 -12.77 9.16
CA ARG A 94 29.21 -12.32 9.41
C ARG A 94 29.20 -10.85 9.86
N ILE A 95 28.52 -10.01 9.08
CA ILE A 95 28.38 -8.58 9.31
C ILE A 95 26.95 -8.30 9.72
N LEU A 96 26.76 -7.69 10.88
CA LEU A 96 25.45 -7.30 11.37
C LEU A 96 25.26 -5.79 11.18
N LEU A 97 24.26 -5.38 10.40
CA LEU A 97 23.88 -4.00 10.26
C LEU A 97 22.71 -3.69 11.21
N ALA A 98 22.83 -2.60 11.94
CA ALA A 98 21.72 -2.05 12.68
C ALA A 98 20.83 -1.27 11.70
N SER A 99 19.52 -1.52 11.77
CA SER A 99 18.54 -0.69 11.09
C SER A 99 18.85 0.77 11.40
N LYS A 100 18.90 1.63 10.39
CA LYS A 100 18.78 3.05 10.69
C LYS A 100 17.41 3.18 11.32
N PRO A 101 17.28 3.82 12.50
CA PRO A 101 16.01 4.45 12.81
C PRO A 101 15.85 5.50 11.71
N GLU A 102 15.16 5.13 10.66
CA GLU A 102 14.76 6.10 9.67
C GLU A 102 13.87 7.10 10.42
N GLN A 103 14.41 8.26 10.71
CA GLN A 103 13.70 9.43 10.26
C GLN A 103 13.65 9.29 8.74
N LEU A 104 12.69 8.49 8.24
CA LEU A 104 12.23 8.56 6.87
C LEU A 104 12.00 10.05 6.67
N GLN A 105 12.84 10.66 5.86
CA GLN A 105 12.57 12.01 5.42
C GLN A 105 11.30 11.85 4.60
N GLU A 106 10.19 12.02 5.28
CA GLU A 106 8.87 11.85 4.71
C GLU A 106 8.76 12.84 3.57
N ILE A 107 8.93 12.34 2.36
CA ILE A 107 8.84 13.10 1.13
C ILE A 107 7.37 13.26 0.84
N VAL A 108 6.92 14.48 0.64
CA VAL A 108 5.53 14.81 0.30
C VAL A 108 5.50 15.61 -0.99
N ILE A 109 4.45 15.43 -1.75
CA ILE A 109 4.26 16.01 -3.08
C ILE A 109 3.12 17.04 -3.07
N SER A 110 2.24 16.98 -2.06
CA SER A 110 0.97 17.71 -2.02
C SER A 110 1.09 19.23 -2.11
N ILE A 111 2.15 19.84 -1.63
CA ILE A 111 2.21 21.32 -1.53
C ILE A 111 2.69 21.98 -2.82
N SER A 112 3.68 21.42 -3.47
CA SER A 112 4.31 22.07 -4.62
C SER A 112 4.13 21.31 -5.93
N LYS A 113 3.49 20.13 -5.88
CA LYS A 113 3.47 19.10 -6.94
C LYS A 113 4.85 18.56 -7.29
N TRP A 114 5.85 18.82 -6.43
CA TRP A 114 7.21 18.29 -6.48
C TRP A 114 7.52 17.56 -5.19
N GLU A 115 8.44 16.63 -5.24
CA GLU A 115 8.94 15.93 -4.07
C GLU A 115 9.68 16.90 -3.14
N GLN A 116 9.18 17.08 -1.91
CA GLN A 116 9.80 17.92 -0.87
C GLN A 116 9.87 17.18 0.46
N GLN A 117 10.83 17.55 1.31
CA GLN A 117 10.90 17.02 2.65
C GLN A 117 9.81 17.66 3.51
N LYS A 118 9.02 16.84 4.19
CA LYS A 118 7.92 17.28 5.06
C LYS A 118 8.36 18.36 6.07
N ARG A 119 9.58 18.24 6.59
CA ARG A 119 10.14 19.19 7.57
C ARG A 119 10.31 20.62 7.03
N ASP A 120 10.47 20.77 5.72
CA ASP A 120 10.71 22.06 5.06
C ASP A 120 9.41 22.77 4.71
N ILE A 121 8.27 22.18 5.09
CA ILE A 121 6.93 22.61 4.74
C ILE A 121 6.23 23.19 5.98
N PRO A 122 5.83 24.47 5.95
CA PRO A 122 5.18 25.11 7.10
C PRO A 122 3.74 24.62 7.35
N GLN A 123 3.11 23.98 6.36
CA GLN A 123 1.75 23.49 6.48
C GLN A 123 1.74 22.08 7.10
N LYS A 124 0.72 21.78 7.92
CA LYS A 124 0.57 20.44 8.49
C LYS A 124 0.15 19.46 7.41
N ILE A 125 1.03 18.49 7.11
CA ILE A 125 0.76 17.35 6.25
C ILE A 125 0.86 16.08 7.07
N GLU A 126 -0.09 15.20 6.89
CA GLU A 126 -0.07 13.84 7.41
C GLU A 126 -0.03 12.87 6.22
N SER A 127 0.85 11.89 6.31
CA SER A 127 0.99 10.84 5.32
C SER A 127 0.53 9.52 5.92
N ILE A 128 -0.12 8.71 5.10
CA ILE A 128 -0.49 7.33 5.42
C ILE A 128 0.30 6.46 4.46
N SER A 129 1.30 5.79 4.96
CA SER A 129 2.24 5.00 4.17
C SER A 129 1.63 3.66 3.71
N ALA A 130 2.26 3.03 2.70
CA ALA A 130 1.89 1.70 2.24
C ALA A 130 1.93 0.66 3.38
N ALA A 131 2.89 0.77 4.30
CA ALA A 131 3.01 -0.12 5.46
C ALA A 131 1.84 0.04 6.44
N GLU A 132 1.41 1.29 6.72
CA GLU A 132 0.23 1.56 7.55
C GLU A 132 -1.04 1.04 6.87
N ILE A 133 -1.20 1.22 5.56
CA ILE A 133 -2.33 0.70 4.78
C ILE A 133 -2.37 -0.83 4.85
N ALA A 134 -1.25 -1.50 4.61
CA ALA A 134 -1.15 -2.95 4.66
C ALA A 134 -1.46 -3.50 6.06
N LYS A 135 -0.91 -2.87 7.12
CA LYS A 135 -1.17 -3.24 8.51
C LYS A 135 -2.64 -3.03 8.90
N GLY A 136 -3.24 -1.93 8.46
CA GLY A 136 -4.64 -1.60 8.75
C GLY A 136 -5.64 -2.48 7.99
N ASN A 137 -5.22 -3.05 6.86
CA ASN A 137 -6.05 -3.87 5.97
C ASN A 137 -7.48 -3.32 5.78
N PRO A 138 -7.62 -2.06 5.35
CA PRO A 138 -8.92 -1.38 5.28
C PRO A 138 -9.82 -2.00 4.22
N GLN A 139 -11.12 -2.11 4.53
CA GLN A 139 -12.10 -2.67 3.60
C GLN A 139 -12.42 -1.70 2.45
N THR A 140 -12.47 -0.41 2.77
CA THR A 140 -12.70 0.67 1.80
C THR A 140 -11.71 1.81 2.02
N SER A 141 -11.57 2.71 1.07
CA SER A 141 -10.73 3.91 1.25
C SER A 141 -11.30 4.89 2.31
N ALA A 142 -12.58 4.77 2.64
CA ALA A 142 -13.15 5.46 3.79
C ALA A 142 -12.59 4.90 5.11
N ASP A 143 -12.49 3.57 5.23
CA ASP A 143 -11.90 2.90 6.39
C ASP A 143 -10.41 3.18 6.49
N LEU A 144 -9.68 3.23 5.37
CA LEU A 144 -8.28 3.60 5.31
C LEU A 144 -8.05 4.97 5.98
N LEU A 145 -8.83 5.97 5.62
CA LEU A 145 -8.73 7.30 6.23
C LEU A 145 -9.12 7.29 7.71
N GLN A 146 -10.19 6.60 8.06
CA GLN A 146 -10.69 6.53 9.44
C GLN A 146 -9.69 5.82 10.36
N GLN A 147 -9.15 4.69 9.95
CA GLN A 147 -8.17 3.90 10.72
C GLN A 147 -6.87 4.65 10.96
N SER A 148 -6.51 5.58 10.10
CA SER A 148 -5.33 6.42 10.29
C SER A 148 -5.41 7.31 11.54
N GLY A 149 -6.63 7.56 12.05
CA GLY A 149 -6.88 8.51 13.15
C GLY A 149 -6.64 9.98 12.81
N LYS A 150 -6.29 10.27 11.54
CA LYS A 150 -5.89 11.60 11.08
C LYS A 150 -7.05 12.38 10.46
N VAL A 151 -8.05 11.65 9.95
CA VAL A 151 -9.23 12.19 9.24
C VAL A 151 -10.50 11.62 9.87
N PHE A 152 -11.45 12.48 10.17
CA PHE A 152 -12.78 12.03 10.56
C PHE A 152 -13.56 11.60 9.32
N VAL A 153 -14.20 10.44 9.37
CA VAL A 153 -15.05 9.95 8.28
C VAL A 153 -16.46 9.73 8.80
N GLN A 154 -17.39 10.50 8.28
CA GLN A 154 -18.82 10.28 8.55
C GLN A 154 -19.30 9.13 7.68
N LYS A 155 -19.75 8.06 8.33
CA LYS A 155 -20.16 6.83 7.68
C LYS A 155 -21.44 6.30 8.34
N SER A 156 -22.50 6.12 7.57
CA SER A 156 -23.77 5.55 8.03
C SER A 156 -23.95 4.08 7.63
N GLN A 157 -23.16 3.63 6.65
CA GLN A 157 -23.17 2.27 6.11
C GLN A 157 -21.89 2.01 5.32
N TYR A 158 -21.63 0.76 4.87
CA TYR A 158 -20.43 0.40 4.14
C TYR A 158 -20.29 1.12 2.80
N GLY A 159 -21.37 1.24 2.05
CA GLY A 159 -21.40 1.85 0.71
C GLY A 159 -21.25 3.36 0.69
N GLY A 160 -20.64 3.95 1.70
CA GLY A 160 -20.42 5.39 1.74
C GLY A 160 -19.41 5.80 2.78
N GLY A 161 -18.88 6.99 2.65
CA GLY A 161 -17.98 7.60 3.60
C GLY A 161 -17.62 9.00 3.17
N SER A 162 -17.91 9.98 4.03
CA SER A 162 -17.60 11.39 3.79
C SER A 162 -16.43 11.80 4.68
N PRO A 163 -15.24 11.96 4.13
CA PRO A 163 -14.11 12.44 4.90
C PRO A 163 -14.27 13.91 5.24
N MET A 164 -13.86 14.26 6.44
CA MET A 164 -13.91 15.62 6.95
C MET A 164 -12.56 16.03 7.53
N ILE A 165 -12.14 17.25 7.22
CA ILE A 165 -10.95 17.89 7.76
C ILE A 165 -11.40 19.09 8.58
N ARG A 166 -11.21 19.06 9.91
CA ARG A 166 -11.55 20.18 10.83
C ARG A 166 -12.96 20.75 10.63
N GLY A 167 -13.94 19.86 10.38
CA GLY A 167 -15.34 20.25 10.13
C GLY A 167 -15.66 20.63 8.68
N PHE A 168 -14.67 20.76 7.81
CA PHE A 168 -14.89 20.93 6.37
C PHE A 168 -15.16 19.59 5.69
N ALA A 169 -16.16 19.55 4.85
CA ALA A 169 -16.57 18.38 4.08
C ALA A 169 -16.96 18.74 2.65
N THR A 170 -17.22 17.73 1.83
CA THR A 170 -17.72 17.84 0.46
C THR A 170 -16.90 18.78 -0.45
N ASN A 171 -17.50 19.83 -0.99
CA ASN A 171 -16.89 20.77 -1.92
C ASN A 171 -15.84 21.71 -1.29
N ARG A 172 -15.51 21.54 -0.01
CA ARG A 172 -14.47 22.31 0.69
C ARG A 172 -13.23 21.48 0.99
N VAL A 173 -13.27 20.19 0.71
CA VAL A 173 -12.18 19.27 0.82
C VAL A 173 -11.94 18.62 -0.54
N LEU A 174 -10.77 18.88 -1.10
CA LEU A 174 -10.42 18.33 -2.39
C LEU A 174 -9.94 16.90 -2.26
N LEU A 175 -10.43 16.02 -3.13
CA LEU A 175 -9.89 14.68 -3.35
C LEU A 175 -9.17 14.64 -4.69
N SER A 176 -7.99 14.06 -4.73
CA SER A 176 -7.30 13.76 -5.99
C SER A 176 -6.70 12.34 -5.98
N VAL A 177 -6.60 11.75 -7.16
CA VAL A 177 -5.92 10.48 -7.40
C VAL A 177 -4.84 10.72 -8.45
N ASP A 178 -3.60 10.45 -8.10
CA ASP A 178 -2.43 10.69 -8.96
C ASP A 178 -2.40 12.11 -9.58
N GLY A 179 -2.82 13.10 -8.79
CA GLY A 179 -2.89 14.50 -9.21
C GLY A 179 -4.15 14.91 -10.00
N VAL A 180 -5.01 13.95 -10.35
CA VAL A 180 -6.28 14.22 -11.03
C VAL A 180 -7.38 14.45 -9.98
N ARG A 181 -8.06 15.60 -10.07
CA ARG A 181 -9.16 15.94 -9.15
C ARG A 181 -10.35 15.01 -9.35
N MET A 182 -10.87 14.48 -8.26
CA MET A 182 -12.09 13.67 -8.25
C MET A 182 -13.36 14.51 -8.10
N ASN A 183 -13.24 15.76 -7.70
CA ASN A 183 -14.35 16.65 -7.55
C ASN A 183 -14.83 17.08 -8.94
N ASN A 184 -15.78 16.37 -9.49
CA ASN A 184 -16.41 16.71 -10.77
C ASN A 184 -17.68 17.56 -10.57
N ALA A 185 -18.29 18.04 -11.65
CA ALA A 185 -19.47 18.90 -11.62
C ALA A 185 -20.74 18.23 -11.04
N ILE A 186 -20.74 16.92 -10.85
CA ILE A 186 -21.88 16.16 -10.32
C ILE A 186 -21.69 15.97 -8.81
N PHE A 187 -21.85 17.05 -8.06
CA PHE A 187 -21.99 16.96 -6.62
C PHE A 187 -23.44 16.62 -6.26
N ARG A 188 -23.60 15.52 -5.57
CA ARG A 188 -24.85 15.28 -4.88
C ARG A 188 -24.89 16.19 -3.66
N GLY A 189 -25.96 16.95 -3.48
CA GLY A 189 -26.17 17.76 -2.28
C GLY A 189 -26.00 16.88 -1.02
N GLY A 190 -25.19 17.32 -0.07
CA GLY A 190 -24.87 16.59 1.14
C GLY A 190 -23.47 15.98 1.15
N ASN A 191 -23.15 15.24 2.19
CA ASN A 191 -21.79 14.77 2.53
C ASN A 191 -21.32 13.54 1.75
N ILE A 192 -21.76 13.31 0.52
CA ILE A 192 -21.42 12.08 -0.19
C ILE A 192 -20.31 12.35 -1.19
N GLN A 193 -19.12 11.92 -0.86
CA GLN A 193 -18.02 11.81 -1.81
C GLN A 193 -17.81 10.34 -2.15
N ASN A 194 -17.49 10.05 -3.42
CA ASN A 194 -17.28 8.71 -3.91
C ASN A 194 -15.90 8.15 -3.51
N ILE A 195 -15.49 8.37 -2.25
CA ILE A 195 -14.19 7.91 -1.79
C ILE A 195 -14.06 6.39 -1.83
N ILE A 196 -15.17 5.67 -1.72
CA ILE A 196 -15.19 4.20 -1.83
C ILE A 196 -14.82 3.69 -3.23
N SER A 197 -14.89 4.56 -4.26
CA SER A 197 -14.48 4.19 -5.62
C SER A 197 -12.96 4.04 -5.78
N ILE A 198 -12.18 4.50 -4.80
CA ILE A 198 -10.73 4.29 -4.75
C ILE A 198 -10.48 2.94 -4.09
N ASP A 199 -9.82 2.03 -4.80
CA ASP A 199 -9.45 0.73 -4.28
C ASP A 199 -8.25 0.82 -3.32
N PRO A 200 -8.39 0.45 -2.03
CA PRO A 200 -7.27 0.47 -1.08
C PRO A 200 -6.07 -0.38 -1.52
N PHE A 201 -6.31 -1.49 -2.23
CA PHE A 201 -5.23 -2.34 -2.74
C PHE A 201 -4.38 -1.66 -3.82
N SER A 202 -4.94 -0.70 -4.54
CA SER A 202 -4.22 0.06 -5.56
C SER A 202 -3.43 1.24 -4.98
N VAL A 203 -3.73 1.66 -3.74
CA VAL A 203 -3.11 2.83 -3.11
C VAL A 203 -1.71 2.51 -2.60
N LYS A 204 -0.75 3.38 -2.92
CA LYS A 204 0.62 3.34 -2.42
C LYS A 204 0.78 4.17 -1.14
N ASN A 205 0.26 5.40 -1.14
CA ASN A 205 0.24 6.29 0.01
C ASN A 205 -0.87 7.33 -0.14
N VAL A 206 -1.26 7.93 0.98
CA VAL A 206 -2.21 9.04 1.00
C VAL A 206 -1.58 10.20 1.75
N GLU A 207 -1.67 11.39 1.18
CA GLU A 207 -1.24 12.62 1.83
C GLU A 207 -2.46 13.48 2.15
N VAL A 208 -2.57 13.91 3.39
CA VAL A 208 -3.63 14.78 3.89
C VAL A 208 -3.04 16.13 4.26
N LEU A 209 -3.37 17.14 3.47
CA LEU A 209 -2.99 18.53 3.73
C LEU A 209 -4.07 19.19 4.57
N PHE A 210 -3.71 19.64 5.78
CA PHE A 210 -4.61 20.33 6.71
C PHE A 210 -4.51 21.84 6.55
N GLY A 211 -5.60 22.43 6.11
CA GLY A 211 -5.70 23.87 5.88
C GLY A 211 -5.83 24.25 4.41
N PRO A 212 -5.81 25.53 4.09
CA PRO A 212 -6.12 26.01 2.75
C PRO A 212 -5.06 25.58 1.74
N GLY A 213 -5.47 24.75 0.80
CA GLY A 213 -4.70 24.37 -0.39
C GLY A 213 -5.13 25.13 -1.64
N SER A 214 -5.99 26.14 -1.49
CA SER A 214 -6.68 26.81 -2.60
C SER A 214 -5.74 27.50 -3.59
N VAL A 215 -4.59 27.96 -3.15
CA VAL A 215 -3.57 28.58 -4.03
C VAL A 215 -3.06 27.60 -5.08
N ILE A 216 -2.94 26.31 -4.72
CA ILE A 216 -2.38 25.28 -5.60
C ILE A 216 -3.49 24.49 -6.30
N TYR A 217 -4.56 24.22 -5.57
CA TYR A 217 -5.60 23.27 -5.97
C TYR A 217 -6.94 23.92 -6.34
N GLY A 218 -7.10 25.23 -6.13
CA GLY A 218 -8.34 25.97 -6.44
C GLY A 218 -9.36 26.00 -5.30
N SER A 219 -10.54 26.54 -5.56
CA SER A 219 -11.58 26.88 -4.58
C SER A 219 -12.07 25.72 -3.72
N ASP A 220 -12.04 24.49 -4.23
CA ASP A 220 -12.55 23.32 -3.52
C ASP A 220 -11.61 22.83 -2.39
N ALA A 221 -10.41 23.40 -2.31
CA ALA A 221 -9.38 23.02 -1.35
C ALA A 221 -9.27 23.99 -0.16
N ILE A 222 -10.36 24.65 0.22
CA ILE A 222 -10.37 25.64 1.32
C ILE A 222 -10.12 24.94 2.68
N GLY A 223 -10.74 23.79 2.90
CA GLY A 223 -10.65 23.04 4.16
C GLY A 223 -9.43 22.12 4.22
N GLY A 224 -8.94 21.70 3.07
CA GLY A 224 -7.81 20.79 2.93
C GLY A 224 -7.83 19.98 1.65
N VAL A 225 -6.81 19.14 1.48
CA VAL A 225 -6.63 18.28 0.31
C VAL A 225 -6.27 16.86 0.77
N MET A 226 -6.85 15.87 0.12
CA MET A 226 -6.47 14.46 0.27
C MET A 226 -6.00 13.94 -1.08
N ASN A 227 -4.71 13.65 -1.19
CA ASN A 227 -4.10 13.10 -2.39
C ASN A 227 -3.85 11.61 -2.20
N PHE A 228 -4.46 10.80 -3.05
CA PHE A 228 -4.22 9.37 -3.15
C PHE A 228 -3.22 9.12 -4.25
N TYR A 229 -2.08 8.57 -3.89
CA TYR A 229 -1.08 8.12 -4.85
C TYR A 229 -1.21 6.61 -5.00
N THR A 230 -1.46 6.16 -6.22
CA THR A 230 -1.60 4.73 -6.50
C THR A 230 -0.26 4.10 -6.86
N LYS A 231 -0.18 2.78 -6.79
CA LYS A 231 0.99 2.02 -7.18
C LYS A 231 1.45 2.42 -8.60
N THR A 232 2.74 2.56 -8.80
CA THR A 232 3.36 2.90 -10.10
C THR A 232 4.20 1.75 -10.60
N PRO A 233 4.16 1.45 -11.92
CA PRO A 233 5.04 0.44 -12.50
C PRO A 233 6.49 0.88 -12.38
N ARG A 234 7.40 -0.08 -12.25
CA ARG A 234 8.86 0.16 -12.19
C ARG A 234 9.48 -0.37 -13.46
N TYR A 235 10.53 0.30 -13.95
CA TYR A 235 11.31 -0.18 -15.09
C TYR A 235 12.36 -1.19 -14.62
N ALA A 236 12.61 -2.22 -15.43
CA ALA A 236 13.67 -3.18 -15.18
C ALA A 236 15.05 -2.50 -15.27
N ARG A 237 15.97 -2.95 -14.44
CA ARG A 237 17.38 -2.46 -14.47
C ARG A 237 18.20 -3.18 -15.51
N THR A 238 17.82 -4.40 -15.85
CA THR A 238 18.47 -5.28 -16.80
C THR A 238 17.63 -5.41 -18.07
N ASP A 239 18.20 -5.99 -19.12
CA ASP A 239 17.51 -6.20 -20.41
C ASP A 239 16.51 -7.38 -20.37
N THR A 240 16.36 -8.03 -19.23
CA THR A 240 15.43 -9.12 -19.02
C THR A 240 14.04 -8.60 -18.63
N LEU A 241 12.99 -9.29 -19.09
CA LEU A 241 11.64 -9.01 -18.66
C LEU A 241 11.46 -9.45 -17.19
N GLU A 242 11.16 -8.49 -16.34
CA GLU A 242 10.80 -8.75 -14.94
C GLU A 242 9.29 -8.85 -14.81
N VAL A 243 8.82 -9.89 -14.12
CA VAL A 243 7.39 -10.12 -13.86
C VAL A 243 7.21 -10.25 -12.35
N GLN A 244 6.32 -9.44 -11.79
CA GLN A 244 5.95 -9.52 -10.39
C GLN A 244 4.43 -9.54 -10.27
N GLY A 245 3.88 -10.34 -9.38
CA GLY A 245 2.44 -10.39 -9.14
C GLY A 245 2.10 -10.60 -7.69
N ASN A 246 0.94 -10.09 -7.29
CA ASN A 246 0.39 -10.29 -5.96
C ASN A 246 -1.07 -10.74 -6.10
N ALA A 247 -1.51 -11.59 -5.18
CA ALA A 247 -2.90 -11.97 -5.04
C ALA A 247 -3.30 -11.94 -3.57
N ALA A 248 -4.52 -11.49 -3.28
CA ALA A 248 -5.07 -11.45 -1.94
C ALA A 248 -6.53 -11.90 -1.95
N TYR A 249 -6.91 -12.62 -0.90
CA TYR A 249 -8.29 -12.93 -0.58
C TYR A 249 -8.58 -12.47 0.85
N ARG A 250 -9.68 -11.77 1.03
CA ARG A 250 -10.12 -11.28 2.34
C ARG A 250 -11.57 -11.66 2.57
N THR A 251 -11.87 -12.05 3.80
CA THR A 251 -13.23 -12.28 4.27
C THR A 251 -13.44 -11.61 5.62
N ALA A 252 -14.67 -11.14 5.89
CA ALA A 252 -15.04 -10.58 7.18
C ALA A 252 -16.48 -10.96 7.53
N THR A 253 -16.67 -11.46 8.76
CA THR A 253 -17.98 -11.96 9.21
C THR A 253 -18.97 -10.86 9.54
N ALA A 254 -18.49 -9.66 9.91
CA ALA A 254 -19.34 -8.52 10.24
C ALA A 254 -20.15 -7.97 9.06
N SER A 255 -19.64 -8.14 7.85
CA SER A 255 -20.24 -7.68 6.59
C SER A 255 -20.41 -8.81 5.58
N ASN A 256 -20.20 -10.05 6.00
CA ASN A 256 -20.13 -11.21 5.08
C ASN A 256 -19.29 -10.90 3.83
N GLU A 257 -18.15 -10.23 4.05
CA GLU A 257 -17.28 -9.76 2.97
C GLU A 257 -16.59 -10.91 2.29
N GLN A 258 -16.52 -10.82 0.96
CA GLN A 258 -15.68 -11.62 0.09
C GLN A 258 -14.95 -10.68 -0.86
N THR A 259 -13.65 -10.55 -0.70
CA THR A 259 -12.82 -9.69 -1.53
C THR A 259 -11.72 -10.51 -2.18
N VAL A 260 -11.59 -10.37 -3.50
CA VAL A 260 -10.51 -10.97 -4.29
C VAL A 260 -9.74 -9.84 -4.98
N HIS A 261 -8.44 -9.85 -4.82
CA HIS A 261 -7.53 -8.90 -5.46
C HIS A 261 -6.40 -9.62 -6.17
N GLY A 262 -5.99 -9.08 -7.32
CA GLY A 262 -4.79 -9.49 -8.02
C GLY A 262 -4.15 -8.30 -8.73
N ASP A 263 -2.82 -8.21 -8.65
CA ASP A 263 -2.05 -7.29 -9.47
C ASP A 263 -0.88 -8.01 -10.16
N ILE A 264 -0.51 -7.52 -11.33
CA ILE A 264 0.64 -7.98 -12.09
C ILE A 264 1.40 -6.80 -12.65
N ALA A 265 2.71 -6.78 -12.43
CA ALA A 265 3.65 -5.81 -12.97
C ALA A 265 4.55 -6.51 -13.99
N LEU A 266 4.71 -5.87 -15.15
CA LEU A 266 5.63 -6.28 -16.19
C LEU A 266 6.62 -5.13 -16.42
N ALA A 267 7.91 -5.42 -16.39
CA ALA A 267 8.94 -4.42 -16.52
C ALA A 267 10.01 -4.83 -17.54
N SER A 268 10.36 -3.91 -18.39
CA SER A 268 11.56 -3.93 -19.21
C SER A 268 12.31 -2.59 -19.05
N GLN A 269 13.43 -2.41 -19.68
CA GLN A 269 14.18 -1.13 -19.59
C GLN A 269 13.39 0.06 -20.17
N LYS A 270 12.55 -0.16 -21.18
CA LYS A 270 11.79 0.90 -21.87
C LYS A 270 10.30 0.90 -21.54
N TRP A 271 9.74 -0.23 -21.12
CA TRP A 271 8.33 -0.38 -20.82
C TRP A 271 8.13 -0.84 -19.39
N ALA A 272 7.15 -0.27 -18.75
CA ALA A 272 6.71 -0.69 -17.43
C ALA A 272 5.18 -0.70 -17.39
N MET A 273 4.58 -1.79 -16.94
CA MET A 273 3.13 -1.95 -16.89
C MET A 273 2.72 -2.45 -15.51
N LEU A 274 1.59 -1.99 -15.03
CA LEU A 274 0.95 -2.48 -13.81
C LEU A 274 -0.55 -2.60 -14.05
N THR A 275 -1.06 -3.80 -13.93
CA THR A 275 -2.48 -4.13 -14.01
C THR A 275 -2.95 -4.55 -12.63
N SER A 276 -4.05 -3.99 -12.15
CA SER A 276 -4.66 -4.34 -10.86
C SER A 276 -6.15 -4.54 -11.03
N LEU A 277 -6.68 -5.61 -10.45
CA LEU A 277 -8.11 -5.93 -10.47
C LEU A 277 -8.55 -6.35 -9.07
N THR A 278 -9.64 -5.74 -8.59
CA THR A 278 -10.24 -6.08 -7.31
C THR A 278 -11.74 -6.27 -7.48
N TYR A 279 -12.26 -7.32 -6.88
CA TYR A 279 -13.69 -7.54 -6.71
C TYR A 279 -14.03 -7.61 -5.24
N ASN A 280 -14.97 -6.80 -4.81
CA ASN A 280 -15.50 -6.78 -3.46
C ASN A 280 -16.98 -7.16 -3.50
N SER A 281 -17.40 -8.04 -2.60
CA SER A 281 -18.80 -8.33 -2.31
C SER A 281 -19.02 -8.16 -0.82
N PHE A 282 -19.86 -7.22 -0.46
CA PHE A 282 -20.26 -6.95 0.92
C PHE A 282 -21.71 -7.35 1.10
N GLY A 283 -21.97 -8.18 2.09
CA GLY A 283 -23.32 -8.43 2.58
C GLY A 283 -23.82 -7.32 3.51
N ASP A 284 -24.95 -7.54 4.11
CA ASP A 284 -25.53 -6.61 5.08
C ASP A 284 -24.67 -6.49 6.33
N LEU A 285 -24.52 -5.25 6.82
CA LEU A 285 -23.68 -4.96 7.98
C LEU A 285 -24.31 -5.51 9.26
N ARG A 286 -23.54 -6.29 10.01
CA ARG A 286 -23.98 -6.88 11.27
C ARG A 286 -23.19 -6.31 12.45
N MET A 287 -23.91 -5.82 13.46
CA MET A 287 -23.30 -5.39 14.71
C MET A 287 -22.86 -6.56 15.59
N GLY A 288 -21.90 -6.32 16.48
CA GLY A 288 -21.46 -7.28 17.48
C GLY A 288 -22.54 -7.60 18.53
N LEU A 289 -22.26 -8.61 19.37
CA LEU A 289 -23.21 -9.11 20.39
C LEU A 289 -23.45 -8.11 21.54
N HIS A 290 -22.51 -7.22 21.80
CA HIS A 290 -22.51 -6.35 22.98
C HIS A 290 -22.65 -4.86 22.61
N GLY A 291 -23.50 -4.56 21.61
CA GLY A 291 -23.82 -3.17 21.26
C GLY A 291 -25.01 -2.63 22.04
N PRO A 292 -25.20 -1.29 22.08
CA PRO A 292 -26.42 -0.70 22.67
C PRO A 292 -27.68 -1.09 21.91
N ASP A 293 -28.79 -1.25 22.60
CA ASP A 293 -30.09 -1.58 21.99
C ASP A 293 -30.55 -0.54 20.96
N SER A 294 -30.12 0.72 21.11
CA SER A 294 -30.41 1.79 20.14
C SER A 294 -29.79 1.54 18.74
N TYR A 295 -28.85 0.62 18.64
CA TYR A 295 -28.22 0.23 17.35
C TYR A 295 -29.00 -0.92 16.68
N LEU A 296 -29.91 -1.58 17.36
CA LEU A 296 -30.75 -2.60 16.77
C LEU A 296 -31.65 -2.03 15.66
N ARG A 297 -31.87 -2.84 14.64
CA ARG A 297 -32.68 -2.50 13.46
C ARG A 297 -33.86 -3.46 13.38
N PRO A 298 -34.98 -3.19 14.12
CA PRO A 298 -36.11 -4.10 14.24
C PRO A 298 -36.90 -4.27 12.93
N GLY A 299 -36.66 -3.42 11.96
CA GLY A 299 -37.32 -3.53 10.67
C GLY A 299 -36.58 -2.81 9.56
N TYR A 300 -37.02 -3.03 8.36
CA TYR A 300 -36.48 -2.44 7.15
C TYR A 300 -37.56 -2.21 6.09
N VAL A 301 -37.23 -1.45 5.05
CA VAL A 301 -38.17 -1.14 3.97
C VAL A 301 -37.70 -1.78 2.68
N VAL A 302 -38.60 -2.43 1.97
CA VAL A 302 -38.41 -2.99 0.63
C VAL A 302 -39.40 -2.35 -0.35
N ARG A 303 -39.00 -2.29 -1.61
CA ARG A 303 -39.87 -1.82 -2.70
C ARG A 303 -40.55 -3.02 -3.36
N GLU A 304 -41.87 -3.12 -3.17
CA GLU A 304 -42.70 -4.17 -3.74
C GLU A 304 -43.79 -3.56 -4.61
N ASN A 305 -43.91 -3.97 -5.85
CA ASN A 305 -44.91 -3.47 -6.81
C ASN A 305 -45.00 -1.93 -6.89
N GLY A 306 -43.85 -1.26 -6.75
CA GLY A 306 -43.80 0.22 -6.79
C GLY A 306 -44.15 0.90 -5.48
N GLN A 307 -44.45 0.17 -4.41
CA GLN A 307 -44.76 0.69 -3.07
C GLN A 307 -43.67 0.31 -2.07
N ASP A 308 -43.47 1.17 -1.10
CA ASP A 308 -42.52 0.93 -0.01
C ASP A 308 -43.24 0.16 1.11
N VAL A 309 -42.77 -1.05 1.41
CA VAL A 309 -43.35 -1.95 2.37
C VAL A 309 -42.39 -2.12 3.54
N TYR A 310 -42.87 -1.86 4.77
CA TYR A 310 -42.12 -2.15 5.99
C TYR A 310 -42.18 -3.66 6.31
N ARG A 311 -41.00 -4.22 6.60
CA ARG A 311 -40.84 -5.64 7.00
C ARG A 311 -40.16 -5.74 8.36
N PRO A 312 -40.64 -6.58 9.30
CA PRO A 312 -39.90 -6.91 10.50
C PRO A 312 -38.56 -7.57 10.16
N ASN A 313 -37.55 -7.24 10.92
CA ASN A 313 -36.22 -7.83 10.76
C ASN A 313 -36.04 -9.03 11.70
N GLU A 314 -35.82 -10.22 11.16
CA GLU A 314 -35.62 -11.44 11.94
C GLU A 314 -34.32 -11.41 12.78
N ASP A 315 -33.27 -10.72 12.30
CA ASP A 315 -32.06 -10.46 13.08
C ASP A 315 -31.85 -8.94 13.21
N PRO A 316 -32.37 -8.30 14.28
CA PRO A 316 -32.24 -6.86 14.47
C PRO A 316 -30.81 -6.34 14.57
N ARG A 317 -29.81 -7.22 14.72
CA ARG A 317 -28.39 -6.85 14.69
C ARG A 317 -27.86 -6.64 13.27
N THR A 318 -28.60 -7.06 12.26
CA THR A 318 -28.23 -6.91 10.85
C THR A 318 -28.98 -5.72 10.26
N GLN A 319 -28.25 -4.80 9.64
CA GLN A 319 -28.80 -3.62 8.99
C GLN A 319 -29.13 -3.92 7.52
N VAL A 320 -30.38 -4.25 7.25
CA VAL A 320 -30.89 -4.65 5.93
C VAL A 320 -31.67 -3.48 5.30
N PRO A 321 -31.50 -3.19 4.01
CA PRO A 321 -30.42 -3.60 3.11
C PRO A 321 -29.23 -2.64 3.18
N THR A 322 -28.02 -3.15 3.19
CA THR A 322 -26.77 -2.34 3.12
C THR A 322 -25.68 -2.96 2.26
N GLY A 323 -25.89 -4.21 1.84
CA GLY A 323 -24.94 -4.96 1.02
C GLY A 323 -24.76 -4.35 -0.39
N TYR A 324 -23.57 -4.51 -0.96
CA TYR A 324 -23.26 -4.07 -2.32
C TYR A 324 -22.04 -4.81 -2.88
N GLN A 325 -21.82 -4.67 -4.18
CA GLN A 325 -20.66 -5.23 -4.88
C GLN A 325 -19.90 -4.11 -5.59
N GLN A 326 -18.58 -4.28 -5.72
CA GLN A 326 -17.73 -3.32 -6.41
C GLN A 326 -16.64 -4.01 -7.20
N TRP A 327 -16.44 -3.55 -8.43
CA TRP A 327 -15.30 -3.86 -9.27
C TRP A 327 -14.39 -2.64 -9.34
N SER A 328 -13.10 -2.86 -9.19
CA SER A 328 -12.08 -1.83 -9.35
C SER A 328 -10.99 -2.35 -10.27
N PHE A 329 -10.66 -1.58 -11.28
CA PHE A 329 -9.63 -1.89 -12.25
C PHE A 329 -8.68 -0.70 -12.39
N MET A 330 -7.39 -0.97 -12.41
CA MET A 330 -6.36 0.02 -12.68
C MET A 330 -5.36 -0.55 -13.67
N GLN A 331 -5.06 0.22 -14.71
CA GLN A 331 -4.00 -0.06 -15.66
C GLN A 331 -3.06 1.13 -15.71
N LYS A 332 -1.78 0.91 -15.49
CA LYS A 332 -0.74 1.92 -15.72
C LYS A 332 0.28 1.41 -16.70
N VAL A 333 0.70 2.27 -17.60
CA VAL A 333 1.71 1.97 -18.60
C VAL A 333 2.69 3.13 -18.66
N GLY A 334 3.95 2.84 -18.45
CA GLY A 334 5.05 3.77 -18.64
C GLY A 334 5.88 3.38 -19.86
N TYR A 335 6.29 4.35 -20.65
CA TYR A 335 7.17 4.17 -21.78
C TYR A 335 8.30 5.19 -21.76
N ARG A 336 9.53 4.71 -21.70
CA ARG A 336 10.75 5.53 -21.67
C ARG A 336 11.65 5.14 -22.85
N PRO A 337 11.48 5.80 -24.01
CA PRO A 337 12.31 5.49 -25.19
C PRO A 337 13.80 5.79 -24.99
N ASN A 338 14.10 6.83 -24.22
CA ASN A 338 15.46 7.29 -23.88
C ASN A 338 15.45 8.05 -22.54
N ASN A 339 16.60 8.57 -22.13
CA ASN A 339 16.75 9.27 -20.84
C ASN A 339 16.08 10.66 -20.78
N SER A 340 15.67 11.21 -21.92
CA SER A 340 15.09 12.57 -22.01
C SER A 340 13.55 12.55 -22.09
N TRP A 341 12.92 11.43 -22.44
CA TRP A 341 11.49 11.32 -22.65
C TRP A 341 10.91 10.20 -21.80
N SER A 342 9.82 10.49 -21.11
CA SER A 342 9.00 9.53 -20.38
C SER A 342 7.53 9.83 -20.62
N PHE A 343 6.76 8.80 -20.90
CA PHE A 343 5.32 8.86 -21.12
C PHE A 343 4.66 7.92 -20.13
N ASP A 344 3.66 8.43 -19.39
CA ASP A 344 2.92 7.66 -18.42
C ASP A 344 1.42 7.78 -18.71
N LEU A 345 0.76 6.63 -18.82
CA LEU A 345 -0.69 6.52 -18.99
C LEU A 345 -1.28 5.78 -17.79
N GLY A 346 -2.30 6.36 -17.17
CA GLY A 346 -3.08 5.73 -16.09
C GLY A 346 -4.55 5.67 -16.45
N LEU A 347 -5.15 4.49 -16.32
CA LEU A 347 -6.58 4.26 -16.44
C LEU A 347 -7.10 3.70 -15.12
N HIS A 348 -8.11 4.35 -14.56
CA HIS A 348 -8.82 3.90 -13.36
C HIS A 348 -10.29 3.70 -13.70
N TYR A 349 -10.83 2.55 -13.34
CA TYR A 349 -12.23 2.25 -13.50
C TYR A 349 -12.77 1.63 -12.22
N SER A 350 -13.91 2.14 -11.76
CA SER A 350 -14.64 1.57 -10.62
C SER A 350 -16.12 1.52 -10.95
N ARG A 351 -16.74 0.39 -10.66
CA ARG A 351 -18.18 0.19 -10.79
C ARG A 351 -18.72 -0.42 -9.52
N THR A 352 -19.63 0.32 -8.87
CA THR A 352 -20.35 -0.13 -7.69
C THR A 352 -21.78 -0.50 -8.11
N SER A 353 -22.31 -1.59 -7.57
CA SER A 353 -23.74 -1.91 -7.68
C SER A 353 -24.58 -0.87 -6.93
N ASP A 354 -25.87 -0.92 -7.10
CA ASP A 354 -26.78 -0.15 -6.24
C ASP A 354 -26.54 -0.55 -4.78
N TYR A 355 -26.50 0.45 -3.90
CA TYR A 355 -26.39 0.25 -2.46
C TYR A 355 -27.47 1.07 -1.76
N PRO A 356 -28.49 0.38 -1.24
CA PRO A 356 -29.60 1.02 -0.56
C PRO A 356 -29.14 1.79 0.68
N ARG A 357 -29.78 2.90 0.95
CA ARG A 357 -29.49 3.71 2.12
C ARG A 357 -30.51 3.46 3.20
N TYR A 358 -30.22 2.54 4.11
CA TYR A 358 -31.06 2.21 5.26
C TYR A 358 -31.56 3.45 6.01
N ASP A 359 -30.67 4.41 6.31
CA ASP A 359 -30.94 5.62 7.04
C ASP A 359 -31.98 6.55 6.37
N ARG A 360 -32.14 6.43 5.06
CA ARG A 360 -33.14 7.19 4.29
C ARG A 360 -34.43 6.43 4.07
N LEU A 361 -34.35 5.13 3.86
CA LEU A 361 -35.49 4.28 3.60
C LEU A 361 -36.46 4.23 4.79
N ILE A 362 -35.94 4.30 6.04
CA ILE A 362 -36.76 4.25 7.26
C ILE A 362 -37.21 5.62 7.78
N ARG A 363 -36.81 6.72 7.13
CA ARG A 363 -37.27 8.06 7.56
C ARG A 363 -38.72 8.25 7.13
N PRO A 364 -39.59 8.78 8.01
CA PRO A 364 -40.94 9.22 7.61
C PRO A 364 -40.79 10.24 6.47
N ALA A 365 -41.67 10.18 5.49
CA ALA A 365 -41.78 11.25 4.51
C ALA A 365 -42.22 12.52 5.22
N ASP A 366 -41.71 13.69 4.79
CA ASP A 366 -42.12 14.99 5.34
C ASP A 366 -43.61 15.29 5.05
N ASN A 367 -44.28 14.47 4.31
CA ASN A 367 -45.73 14.52 4.01
C ASN A 367 -46.37 13.26 4.60
N GLU A 368 -47.54 13.38 5.16
CA GLU A 368 -48.31 12.38 5.92
C GLU A 368 -48.49 10.98 5.28
N ALA A 369 -47.95 10.71 4.14
CA ALA A 369 -48.15 9.49 3.39
C ALA A 369 -46.82 8.81 3.02
N GLY A 370 -46.19 8.12 3.94
CA GLY A 370 -45.29 7.02 3.61
C GLY A 370 -43.81 7.26 3.79
N LEU A 371 -43.08 6.16 3.77
CA LEU A 371 -41.64 6.05 3.83
C LEU A 371 -41.04 6.49 2.46
N ARG A 372 -39.94 7.25 2.48
CA ARG A 372 -39.25 7.62 1.24
C ARG A 372 -38.39 6.49 0.74
N SER A 373 -38.49 6.19 -0.54
CA SER A 373 -37.57 5.32 -1.30
C SER A 373 -36.23 5.98 -1.59
#